data_1a3618b53098ccb8e3b7acc28c07ac39
#
_entry.id   1a3618b53098ccb8e3b7acc28c07ac39
#
_cell.length_a   1.000
_cell.length_b   1.000
_cell.length_c   1.000
_cell.angle_alpha   90.00
_cell.angle_beta   90.00
_cell.angle_gamma   90.00
#
_symmetry.space_group_name_H-M   'P 1'
#
loop_
_entity.id
_entity.type
_entity.pdbx_description
1 polymer ?
#
loop_
_entity_poly.entity_id
_entity_poly.type
_entity_poly.pdbx_seq_one_letter_code
_entity_poly.pdbx_strand_id
1 'polypeptide(L)'
;MTLDLQTARSIITAARSSGRDKGLKPLTVVVLDAGGHVVAAEREDGSSFARFEVAFGKAHGALALGMGSRSIMERAEQQPYFVAAVTAAIGGSLVPVPGGVLVHDPDGTVVGAVGVSGDTSDNDETAAVAGIEATGLAAVI
;
A
#
# COMPACT_ATOMS: atom_id res chain seq x y z
N MET A 1 -19.29 -1.85 -0.95
CA MET A 1 -18.77 -0.49 -0.71
C MET A 1 -17.70 -0.17 -1.74
N THR A 2 -17.58 1.08 -2.13
CA THR A 2 -16.52 1.56 -3.03
C THR A 2 -15.60 2.47 -2.23
N LEU A 3 -14.28 2.34 -2.42
CA LEU A 3 -13.31 3.24 -1.81
C LEU A 3 -13.29 4.55 -2.61
N ASP A 4 -13.95 5.57 -2.10
CA ASP A 4 -14.11 6.86 -2.78
C ASP A 4 -12.95 7.82 -2.50
N LEU A 5 -12.92 8.95 -3.20
CA LEU A 5 -11.88 9.96 -3.08
C LEU A 5 -11.79 10.53 -1.66
N GLN A 6 -12.91 10.78 -1.00
CA GLN A 6 -12.92 11.32 0.36
C GLN A 6 -12.28 10.35 1.34
N THR A 7 -12.64 9.06 1.26
CA THR A 7 -12.04 8.01 2.08
C THR A 7 -10.54 7.89 1.80
N ALA A 8 -10.14 7.91 0.53
CA ALA A 8 -8.73 7.85 0.14
C ALA A 8 -7.93 9.03 0.73
N ARG A 9 -8.48 10.24 0.69
CA ARG A 9 -7.84 11.40 1.29
C ARG A 9 -7.70 11.29 2.79
N SER A 10 -8.71 10.75 3.46
CA SER A 10 -8.66 10.52 4.91
C SER A 10 -7.58 9.50 5.28
N ILE A 11 -7.46 8.43 4.49
CA ILE A 11 -6.38 7.44 4.65
C ILE A 11 -5.01 8.11 4.52
N ILE A 12 -4.81 8.90 3.47
CA ILE A 12 -3.53 9.57 3.20
C ILE A 12 -3.18 10.53 4.34
N THR A 13 -4.14 11.34 4.78
CA THR A 13 -3.93 12.29 5.87
C THR A 13 -3.49 11.57 7.14
N ALA A 14 -4.17 10.49 7.51
CA ALA A 14 -3.86 9.74 8.73
C ALA A 14 -2.54 8.97 8.61
N ALA A 15 -2.23 8.42 7.45
CA ALA A 15 -0.95 7.74 7.21
C ALA A 15 0.22 8.72 7.35
N ARG A 16 0.11 9.89 6.74
CA ARG A 16 1.13 10.94 6.83
C ARG A 16 1.28 11.46 8.25
N SER A 17 0.16 11.68 8.94
CA SER A 17 0.17 12.12 10.33
C SER A 17 0.88 11.11 11.22
N SER A 18 0.60 9.82 11.05
CA SER A 18 1.31 8.75 11.76
C SER A 18 2.81 8.79 11.50
N GLY A 19 3.22 8.98 10.26
CA GLY A 19 4.63 9.08 9.90
C GLY A 19 5.31 10.30 10.54
N ARG A 20 4.63 11.46 10.54
CA ARG A 20 5.17 12.68 11.16
C ARG A 20 5.28 12.54 12.67
N ASP A 21 4.29 11.94 13.32
CA ASP A 21 4.31 11.70 14.77
C ASP A 21 5.47 10.78 15.20
N LYS A 22 5.82 9.83 14.36
CA LYS A 22 6.92 8.88 14.62
C LYS A 22 8.29 9.36 14.13
N GLY A 23 8.35 10.53 13.52
CA GLY A 23 9.60 11.08 13.00
C GLY A 23 10.16 10.28 11.82
N LEU A 24 9.33 9.65 11.03
CA LEU A 24 9.76 8.90 9.85
C LEU A 24 10.29 9.85 8.77
N LYS A 25 11.09 9.28 7.85
CA LYS A 25 11.50 10.00 6.63
C LYS A 25 10.25 10.36 5.83
N PRO A 26 10.34 11.36 4.91
CA PRO A 26 9.20 11.74 4.08
C PRO A 26 8.60 10.55 3.33
N LEU A 27 7.27 10.48 3.33
CA LEU A 27 6.51 9.36 2.77
C LEU A 27 5.81 9.75 1.47
N THR A 28 5.66 8.78 0.58
CA THR A 28 4.70 8.81 -0.51
C THR A 28 3.62 7.79 -0.20
N VAL A 29 2.36 8.20 -0.27
CA VAL A 29 1.19 7.37 0.03
C VAL A 29 0.32 7.31 -1.22
N VAL A 30 -0.04 6.09 -1.64
CA VAL A 30 -0.87 5.83 -2.82
C VAL A 30 -2.07 5.01 -2.37
N VAL A 31 -3.27 5.43 -2.77
CA VAL A 31 -4.51 4.68 -2.52
C VAL A 31 -5.10 4.24 -3.84
N LEU A 32 -5.31 2.93 -3.97
CA LEU A 32 -5.90 2.31 -5.15
C LEU A 32 -7.30 1.78 -4.84
N ASP A 33 -8.19 1.81 -5.83
CA ASP A 33 -9.47 1.10 -5.76
C ASP A 33 -9.29 -0.40 -6.00
N ALA A 34 -10.38 -1.17 -5.92
CA ALA A 34 -10.32 -2.62 -6.07
C ALA A 34 -9.87 -3.06 -7.48
N GLY A 35 -9.96 -2.19 -8.47
CA GLY A 35 -9.48 -2.46 -9.83
C GLY A 35 -8.01 -2.11 -10.06
N GLY A 36 -7.32 -1.62 -9.03
CA GLY A 36 -5.90 -1.23 -9.12
C GLY A 36 -5.69 0.17 -9.68
N HIS A 37 -6.74 0.99 -9.78
CA HIS A 37 -6.65 2.36 -10.29
C HIS A 37 -6.33 3.33 -9.15
N VAL A 38 -5.51 4.33 -9.43
CA VAL A 38 -5.20 5.38 -8.45
C VAL A 38 -6.44 6.21 -8.16
N VAL A 39 -6.86 6.24 -6.89
CA VAL A 39 -7.89 7.15 -6.40
C VAL A 39 -7.26 8.46 -5.95
N ALA A 40 -6.20 8.38 -5.17
CA ALA A 40 -5.44 9.54 -4.71
C ALA A 40 -4.01 9.13 -4.37
N ALA A 41 -3.10 10.10 -4.45
CA ALA A 41 -1.71 9.91 -4.05
C ALA A 41 -1.13 11.24 -3.58
N GLU A 42 -0.24 11.20 -2.59
CA GLU A 42 0.52 12.36 -2.14
C GLU A 42 1.96 11.96 -1.91
N ARG A 43 2.87 12.78 -2.42
CA ARG A 43 4.30 12.66 -2.16
C ARG A 43 4.70 13.81 -1.24
N GLU A 44 5.12 13.50 -0.02
CA GLU A 44 5.62 14.51 0.90
C GLU A 44 6.89 15.17 0.35
N ASP A 45 7.08 16.44 0.70
CA ASP A 45 8.29 17.17 0.34
C ASP A 45 9.52 16.42 0.85
N GLY A 46 10.53 16.30 0.00
CA GLY A 46 11.76 15.58 0.34
C GLY A 46 11.73 14.08 0.04
N SER A 47 10.56 13.49 -0.23
CA SER A 47 10.48 12.10 -0.68
C SER A 47 11.02 11.98 -2.11
N SER A 48 11.87 10.98 -2.38
CA SER A 48 12.45 10.81 -3.71
C SER A 48 11.38 10.48 -4.75
N PHE A 49 11.60 10.88 -6.01
CA PHE A 49 10.54 10.80 -7.04
C PHE A 49 10.08 9.37 -7.35
N ALA A 50 10.94 8.37 -7.19
CA ALA A 50 10.57 6.97 -7.48
C ALA A 50 9.75 6.32 -6.36
N ARG A 51 9.53 6.99 -5.24
CA ARG A 51 8.73 6.43 -4.16
C ARG A 51 7.27 6.23 -4.57
N PHE A 52 6.77 7.01 -5.55
CA PHE A 52 5.44 6.75 -6.10
C PHE A 52 5.38 5.37 -6.76
N GLU A 53 6.31 5.04 -7.63
CA GLU A 53 6.33 3.75 -8.32
C GLU A 53 6.50 2.59 -7.34
N VAL A 54 7.31 2.78 -6.30
CA VAL A 54 7.50 1.77 -5.27
C VAL A 54 6.22 1.58 -4.46
N ALA A 55 5.61 2.67 -3.99
CA ALA A 55 4.35 2.61 -3.23
C ALA A 55 3.22 2.01 -4.09
N PHE A 56 3.12 2.44 -5.34
CA PHE A 56 2.16 1.89 -6.28
C PHE A 56 2.36 0.39 -6.46
N GLY A 57 3.59 -0.05 -6.68
CA GLY A 57 3.91 -1.48 -6.87
C GLY A 57 3.61 -2.33 -5.64
N LYS A 58 3.77 -1.79 -4.44
CA LYS A 58 3.35 -2.46 -3.20
C LYS A 58 1.84 -2.68 -3.17
N ALA A 59 1.06 -1.63 -3.41
CA ALA A 59 -0.41 -1.70 -3.39
C ALA A 59 -0.97 -2.49 -4.56
N HIS A 60 -0.47 -2.25 -5.77
CA HIS A 60 -0.92 -2.94 -6.99
C HIS A 60 -0.64 -4.43 -6.93
N GLY A 61 0.55 -4.82 -6.50
CA GLY A 61 0.89 -6.22 -6.31
C GLY A 61 0.00 -6.90 -5.26
N ALA A 62 -0.31 -6.21 -4.17
CA ALA A 62 -1.21 -6.71 -3.14
C ALA A 62 -2.61 -7.02 -3.72
N LEU A 63 -3.18 -6.09 -4.49
CA LEU A 63 -4.47 -6.31 -5.15
C LEU A 63 -4.40 -7.45 -6.17
N ALA A 64 -3.35 -7.47 -6.97
CA ALA A 64 -3.19 -8.48 -8.02
C ALA A 64 -3.14 -9.90 -7.45
N LEU A 65 -2.53 -10.10 -6.30
CA LEU A 65 -2.39 -11.41 -5.66
C LEU A 65 -3.39 -11.67 -4.54
N GLY A 66 -4.15 -10.66 -4.12
CA GLY A 66 -5.12 -10.81 -3.03
C GLY A 66 -4.48 -11.00 -1.66
N MET A 67 -3.28 -10.49 -1.45
CA MET A 67 -2.56 -10.57 -0.18
C MET A 67 -1.71 -9.33 0.03
N GLY A 68 -1.49 -8.92 1.29
CA GLY A 68 -0.61 -7.80 1.59
C GLY A 68 0.83 -8.03 1.12
N SER A 69 1.57 -6.96 0.87
CA SER A 69 2.92 -7.10 0.31
C SER A 69 3.94 -7.72 1.28
N ARG A 70 3.66 -7.75 2.58
CA ARG A 70 4.44 -8.57 3.54
C ARG A 70 4.31 -10.07 3.21
N SER A 71 3.09 -10.53 2.95
CA SER A 71 2.84 -11.93 2.56
C SER A 71 3.49 -12.26 1.23
N ILE A 72 3.52 -11.30 0.30
CA ILE A 72 4.23 -11.48 -0.98
C ILE A 72 5.73 -11.62 -0.74
N MET A 73 6.29 -10.84 0.18
CA MET A 73 7.70 -10.96 0.57
C MET A 73 8.02 -12.35 1.09
N GLU A 74 7.19 -12.87 2.00
CA GLU A 74 7.35 -14.22 2.54
C GLU A 74 7.28 -15.28 1.43
N ARG A 75 6.38 -15.09 0.48
CA ARG A 75 6.27 -15.97 -0.70
C ARG A 75 7.52 -15.88 -1.57
N ALA A 76 8.06 -14.67 -1.75
CA ALA A 76 9.29 -14.46 -2.52
C ALA A 76 10.51 -15.15 -1.88
N GLU A 77 10.57 -15.19 -0.56
CA GLU A 77 11.63 -15.89 0.16
C GLU A 77 11.58 -17.41 -0.06
N GLN A 78 10.38 -17.97 -0.17
CA GLN A 78 10.17 -19.40 -0.38
C GLN A 78 10.20 -19.79 -1.86
N GLN A 79 9.62 -18.96 -2.71
CA GLN A 79 9.45 -19.22 -4.14
C GLN A 79 9.74 -17.97 -4.97
N PRO A 80 11.00 -17.53 -5.03
CA PRO A 80 11.36 -16.29 -5.78
C PRO A 80 10.97 -16.38 -7.25
N TYR A 81 11.04 -17.56 -7.87
CA TYR A 81 10.63 -17.76 -9.26
C TYR A 81 9.16 -17.48 -9.49
N PHE A 82 8.28 -17.79 -8.52
CA PHE A 82 6.84 -17.51 -8.64
C PHE A 82 6.61 -15.99 -8.66
N VAL A 83 7.17 -15.28 -7.69
CA VAL A 83 6.98 -13.83 -7.59
C VAL A 83 7.59 -13.11 -8.80
N ALA A 84 8.75 -13.55 -9.29
CA ALA A 84 9.34 -13.00 -10.50
C ALA A 84 8.44 -13.20 -11.72
N ALA A 85 7.88 -14.41 -11.89
CA ALA A 85 6.98 -14.72 -13.02
C ALA A 85 5.68 -13.91 -12.94
N VAL A 86 5.08 -13.81 -11.75
CA VAL A 86 3.85 -13.04 -11.54
C VAL A 86 4.08 -11.56 -11.80
N THR A 87 5.21 -11.02 -11.37
CA THR A 87 5.57 -9.62 -11.64
C THR A 87 5.53 -9.32 -13.14
N ALA A 88 6.09 -10.21 -13.96
CA ALA A 88 6.03 -10.07 -15.41
C ALA A 88 4.60 -10.22 -15.94
N ALA A 89 3.85 -11.19 -15.42
CA ALA A 89 2.48 -11.48 -15.88
C ALA A 89 1.52 -10.32 -15.65
N ILE A 90 1.69 -9.55 -14.57
CA ILE A 90 0.82 -8.42 -14.24
C ILE A 90 1.31 -7.07 -14.79
N GLY A 91 2.33 -7.07 -15.63
CA GLY A 91 2.84 -5.87 -16.27
C GLY A 91 3.96 -5.14 -15.54
N GLY A 92 4.55 -5.73 -14.48
CA GLY A 92 5.74 -5.24 -13.81
C GLY A 92 5.53 -4.51 -12.47
N SER A 93 4.31 -4.08 -12.17
CA SER A 93 4.04 -3.30 -10.95
C SER A 93 3.78 -4.20 -9.74
N LEU A 94 4.85 -4.70 -9.17
CA LEU A 94 4.82 -5.50 -7.93
C LEU A 94 6.13 -5.27 -7.18
N VAL A 95 6.02 -4.83 -5.92
CA VAL A 95 7.17 -4.64 -5.03
C VAL A 95 6.94 -5.51 -3.78
N PRO A 96 7.69 -6.61 -3.63
CA PRO A 96 7.40 -7.64 -2.63
C PRO A 96 8.05 -7.35 -1.28
N VAL A 97 7.73 -6.21 -0.70
CA VAL A 97 8.18 -5.83 0.66
C VAL A 97 7.03 -5.13 1.39
N PRO A 98 7.03 -5.12 2.74
CA PRO A 98 5.94 -4.49 3.50
C PRO A 98 5.67 -3.05 3.11
N GLY A 99 4.43 -2.63 3.23
CA GLY A 99 3.97 -1.28 2.92
C GLY A 99 2.81 -1.24 1.93
N GLY A 100 2.45 -2.37 1.33
CA GLY A 100 1.23 -2.55 0.55
C GLY A 100 0.20 -3.31 1.38
N VAL A 101 -0.90 -2.66 1.74
CA VAL A 101 -1.88 -3.17 2.68
C VAL A 101 -3.26 -3.17 2.02
N LEU A 102 -3.93 -4.32 2.06
CA LEU A 102 -5.30 -4.42 1.54
C LEU A 102 -6.27 -3.69 2.46
N VAL A 103 -7.28 -3.07 1.86
CA VAL A 103 -8.38 -2.43 2.57
C VAL A 103 -9.61 -3.29 2.42
N HIS A 104 -10.15 -3.74 3.55
CA HIS A 104 -11.39 -4.52 3.59
C HIS A 104 -12.52 -3.69 4.19
N ASP A 105 -13.71 -3.82 3.62
CA ASP A 105 -14.92 -3.26 4.19
C ASP A 105 -15.42 -4.12 5.36
N PRO A 106 -16.51 -3.69 6.06
CA PRO A 106 -17.05 -4.48 7.17
C PRO A 106 -17.49 -5.90 6.81
N ASP A 107 -17.78 -6.17 5.55
CA ASP A 107 -18.18 -7.51 5.08
C ASP A 107 -16.97 -8.37 4.71
N GLY A 108 -15.75 -7.84 4.84
CA GLY A 108 -14.53 -8.54 4.48
C GLY A 108 -14.22 -8.51 2.99
N THR A 109 -14.91 -7.67 2.23
CA THR A 109 -14.65 -7.50 0.80
C THR A 109 -13.47 -6.54 0.58
N VAL A 110 -12.55 -6.90 -0.31
CA VAL A 110 -11.44 -6.01 -0.69
C VAL A 110 -12.01 -4.84 -1.49
N VAL A 111 -11.83 -3.63 -0.98
CA VAL A 111 -12.29 -2.40 -1.64
C VAL A 111 -11.15 -1.57 -2.21
N GLY A 112 -9.93 -1.92 -1.91
CA GLY A 112 -8.74 -1.25 -2.42
C GLY A 112 -7.49 -1.68 -1.71
N ALA A 113 -6.42 -0.92 -1.90
CA ALA A 113 -5.16 -1.09 -1.21
C ALA A 113 -4.46 0.25 -1.02
N VAL A 114 -3.60 0.30 -0.01
CA VAL A 114 -2.76 1.45 0.29
C VAL A 114 -1.30 1.03 0.16
N GLY A 115 -0.52 1.83 -0.54
CA GLY A 115 0.93 1.64 -0.62
C GLY A 115 1.65 2.82 -0.02
N VAL A 116 2.65 2.55 0.79
CA VAL A 116 3.51 3.58 1.40
C VAL A 116 4.96 3.24 1.12
N SER A 117 5.74 4.26 0.78
CA SER A 117 7.19 4.14 0.59
C SER A 117 7.89 5.43 1.04
N GLY A 118 9.01 5.28 1.72
CA GLY A 118 9.82 6.42 2.15
C GLY A 118 10.75 6.12 3.32
N ASP A 119 10.34 5.28 4.24
CA ASP A 119 11.11 4.86 5.40
C ASP A 119 11.50 3.37 5.26
N THR A 120 11.73 2.67 6.36
CA THR A 120 11.87 1.22 6.30
C THR A 120 10.54 0.59 5.87
N SER A 121 10.58 -0.58 5.27
CA SER A 121 9.36 -1.26 4.81
C SER A 121 8.39 -1.53 5.98
N ASP A 122 8.88 -1.90 7.15
CA ASP A 122 8.06 -2.11 8.33
C ASP A 122 7.38 -0.81 8.79
N ASN A 123 8.11 0.30 8.80
CA ASN A 123 7.57 1.61 9.17
C ASN A 123 6.55 2.12 8.12
N ASP A 124 6.82 1.88 6.84
CA ASP A 124 5.89 2.19 5.76
C ASP A 124 4.57 1.45 5.96
N GLU A 125 4.63 0.17 6.31
CA GLU A 125 3.43 -0.64 6.59
C GLU A 125 2.65 -0.10 7.79
N THR A 126 3.35 0.25 8.86
CA THR A 126 2.72 0.83 10.06
C THR A 126 1.93 2.09 9.71
N ALA A 127 2.49 2.96 8.88
CA ALA A 127 1.80 4.17 8.42
C ALA A 127 0.57 3.83 7.57
N ALA A 128 0.67 2.85 6.67
CA ALA A 128 -0.46 2.40 5.85
C ALA A 128 -1.59 1.86 6.71
N VAL A 129 -1.29 1.01 7.67
CA VAL A 129 -2.27 0.43 8.61
C VAL A 129 -2.96 1.53 9.40
N ALA A 130 -2.19 2.48 9.96
CA ALA A 130 -2.76 3.61 10.71
C ALA A 130 -3.72 4.43 9.86
N GLY A 131 -3.37 4.67 8.60
CA GLY A 131 -4.23 5.41 7.67
C GLY A 131 -5.56 4.70 7.44
N ILE A 132 -5.53 3.40 7.17
CA ILE A 132 -6.73 2.60 6.92
C ILE A 132 -7.61 2.54 8.16
N GLU A 133 -7.04 2.21 9.31
CA GLU A 133 -7.79 2.04 10.56
C GLU A 133 -8.44 3.35 11.04
N ALA A 134 -7.84 4.49 10.74
CA ALA A 134 -8.42 5.80 11.07
C ALA A 134 -9.77 6.05 10.38
N THR A 135 -10.08 5.34 9.30
CA THR A 135 -11.36 5.44 8.59
C THR A 135 -12.39 4.40 9.07
N GLY A 136 -12.02 3.53 9.98
CA GLY A 136 -12.88 2.44 10.45
C GLY A 136 -12.87 1.21 9.55
N LEU A 137 -12.10 1.22 8.47
CA LEU A 137 -11.93 0.07 7.58
C LEU A 137 -10.86 -0.87 8.14
N ALA A 138 -10.85 -2.11 7.68
CA ALA A 138 -9.90 -3.12 8.12
C ALA A 138 -8.66 -3.15 7.22
N ALA A 139 -7.49 -3.18 7.85
CA ALA A 139 -6.21 -3.30 7.19
C ALA A 139 -5.76 -4.77 7.20
N VAL A 140 -5.34 -5.29 6.05
CA VAL A 140 -4.82 -6.67 5.92
C VAL A 140 -3.43 -6.62 5.32
N ILE A 141 -2.43 -7.01 6.13
CA ILE A 141 -1.01 -7.03 5.77
C ILE A 141 -0.60 -8.35 5.12
#